data_c3e28a8b88ec9c339be512d8fae3c4a3
#
_entry.id   c3e28a8b88ec9c339be512d8fae3c4a3
#
_cell.length_a   1.000
_cell.length_b   1.000
_cell.length_c   1.000
_cell.angle_alpha   90.00
_cell.angle_beta   90.00
_cell.angle_gamma   90.00
#
_symmetry.space_group_name_H-M   'P 1'
#
loop_
_entity.id
_entity.type
_entity.pdbx_description
1 polymer ?
#
loop_
_entity_poly.entity_id
_entity_poly.type
_entity_poly.pdbx_seq_one_letter_code
_entity_poly.pdbx_strand_id
1 'polypeptide(L)'
;MKITRERPDTNAGPADWFSGSVFIDPISAPPAPSRVRFNSVHFTPGARTNWHTHPLGQTIHVIEGVGRAQRADGPVETITAGTTVYFEPGENHWHGAAPQTFMTHLVVQETDDAGVDVVWGEPVTDAQYAG
;
A
#
# COMPACT_ATOMS: atom_id res chain seq x y z
N MET A 1 -12.49 9.95 23.96
CA MET A 1 -11.39 8.99 23.75
C MET A 1 -11.96 7.61 23.49
N LYS A 2 -11.47 6.91 22.46
CA LYS A 2 -11.89 5.51 22.17
C LYS A 2 -10.64 4.64 22.17
N ILE A 3 -10.66 3.56 22.91
CA ILE A 3 -9.56 2.60 22.99
C ILE A 3 -10.03 1.30 22.37
N THR A 4 -9.37 0.84 21.30
CA THR A 4 -9.62 -0.45 20.66
C THR A 4 -8.50 -1.40 21.05
N ARG A 5 -8.84 -2.42 21.85
CA ARG A 5 -7.86 -3.41 22.34
C ARG A 5 -7.84 -4.69 21.53
N GLU A 6 -8.95 -4.99 20.89
CA GLU A 6 -9.07 -6.19 20.06
C GLU A 6 -8.57 -5.89 18.66
N ARG A 7 -7.79 -6.81 18.14
CA ARG A 7 -7.31 -6.76 16.76
C ARG A 7 -8.38 -7.28 15.82
N PRO A 8 -8.75 -6.54 14.76
CA PRO A 8 -9.65 -7.06 13.74
C PRO A 8 -9.02 -8.27 13.02
N ASP A 9 -9.88 -9.06 12.35
CA ASP A 9 -9.41 -10.15 11.52
C ASP A 9 -8.55 -9.62 10.36
N THR A 10 -7.52 -10.38 10.00
CA THR A 10 -6.72 -10.11 8.82
C THR A 10 -7.51 -10.39 7.55
N ASN A 11 -7.48 -9.48 6.60
CA ASN A 11 -8.13 -9.64 5.30
C ASN A 11 -7.10 -10.04 4.24
N ALA A 12 -7.45 -10.99 3.39
CA ALA A 12 -6.68 -11.27 2.19
C ALA A 12 -6.88 -10.14 1.17
N GLY A 13 -5.80 -9.66 0.58
CA GLY A 13 -5.86 -8.66 -0.48
C GLY A 13 -6.55 -9.24 -1.72
N PRO A 14 -7.55 -8.55 -2.32
CA PRO A 14 -8.25 -9.04 -3.50
C PRO A 14 -7.31 -9.23 -4.69
N ALA A 15 -7.50 -10.31 -5.45
CA ALA A 15 -6.71 -10.59 -6.66
C ALA A 15 -6.88 -9.50 -7.76
N ASP A 16 -7.96 -8.74 -7.71
CA ASP A 16 -8.19 -7.61 -8.61
C ASP A 16 -7.24 -6.43 -8.37
N TRP A 17 -6.61 -6.35 -7.20
CA TRP A 17 -5.76 -5.23 -6.77
C TRP A 17 -4.29 -5.61 -6.57
N PHE A 18 -4.01 -6.90 -6.44
CA PHE A 18 -2.68 -7.41 -6.10
C PHE A 18 -2.30 -8.61 -6.96
N SER A 19 -1.01 -8.73 -7.25
CA SER A 19 -0.38 -9.96 -7.73
C SER A 19 0.33 -10.62 -6.55
N GLY A 20 0.15 -11.94 -6.40
CA GLY A 20 0.67 -12.67 -5.24
C GLY A 20 -0.22 -12.53 -4.00
N SER A 21 0.24 -13.07 -2.89
CA SER A 21 -0.51 -13.08 -1.63
C SER A 21 -0.16 -11.86 -0.79
N VAL A 22 -1.20 -11.10 -0.43
CA VAL A 22 -1.11 -9.90 0.39
C VAL A 22 -2.15 -9.97 1.50
N PHE A 23 -1.77 -9.52 2.69
CA PHE A 23 -2.65 -9.53 3.87
C PHE A 23 -2.77 -8.12 4.43
N ILE A 24 -4.00 -7.70 4.73
CA ILE A 24 -4.32 -6.36 5.20
C ILE A 24 -4.91 -6.43 6.59
N ASP A 25 -4.28 -5.72 7.53
CA ASP A 25 -4.79 -5.52 8.88
C ASP A 25 -5.28 -4.08 9.04
N PRO A 26 -6.58 -3.82 9.16
CA PRO A 26 -7.09 -2.49 9.47
C PRO A 26 -6.60 -2.02 10.84
N ILE A 27 -6.15 -0.76 10.93
CA ILE A 27 -5.73 -0.14 12.19
C ILE A 27 -6.72 0.92 12.62
N SER A 28 -7.06 1.87 11.74
CA SER A 28 -7.96 2.96 12.08
C SER A 28 -8.64 3.54 10.85
N ALA A 29 -9.94 3.72 10.95
CA ALA A 29 -10.75 4.44 9.98
C ALA A 29 -11.79 5.26 10.75
N PRO A 30 -11.39 6.36 11.41
CA PRO A 30 -12.30 7.12 12.25
C PRO A 30 -13.47 7.69 11.45
N PRO A 31 -14.63 7.91 12.10
CA PRO A 31 -15.77 8.50 11.42
C PRO A 31 -15.52 9.97 11.06
N ALA A 32 -16.35 10.51 10.17
CA ALA A 32 -16.32 11.94 9.86
C ALA A 32 -16.31 12.82 11.13
N PRO A 33 -15.56 13.93 11.15
CA PRO A 33 -14.92 14.58 10.02
C PRO A 33 -13.57 14.02 9.59
N SER A 34 -13.06 12.96 10.22
CA SER A 34 -11.84 12.31 9.78
C SER A 34 -12.04 11.61 8.42
N ARG A 35 -11.04 11.69 7.58
CA ARG A 35 -10.99 11.00 6.27
C ARG A 35 -9.90 9.95 6.21
N VAL A 36 -9.22 9.73 7.33
CA VAL A 36 -8.06 8.85 7.42
C VAL A 36 -8.46 7.38 7.24
N ARG A 37 -7.66 6.69 6.45
CA ARG A 37 -7.61 5.23 6.35
C ARG A 37 -6.19 4.80 6.70
N PHE A 38 -6.06 3.99 7.73
CA PHE A 38 -4.78 3.55 8.27
C PHE A 38 -4.76 2.03 8.41
N ASN A 39 -3.84 1.38 7.71
CA ASN A 39 -3.72 -0.06 7.68
C ASN A 39 -2.27 -0.50 7.84
N SER A 40 -2.07 -1.77 8.17
CA SER A 40 -0.82 -2.49 7.99
C SER A 40 -1.00 -3.47 6.83
N VAL A 41 -0.06 -3.51 5.91
CA VAL A 41 -0.13 -4.39 4.74
C VAL A 41 1.12 -5.25 4.67
N HIS A 42 0.90 -6.55 4.59
CA HIS A 42 1.96 -7.56 4.51
C HIS A 42 1.98 -8.20 3.12
N PHE A 43 3.10 -8.07 2.44
CA PHE A 43 3.35 -8.66 1.12
C PHE A 43 4.26 -9.86 1.25
N THR A 44 3.83 -11.00 0.75
CA THR A 44 4.72 -12.17 0.61
C THR A 44 5.76 -11.92 -0.50
N PRO A 45 6.88 -12.66 -0.54
CA PRO A 45 7.91 -12.44 -1.55
C PRO A 45 7.35 -12.38 -2.97
N GLY A 46 7.71 -11.34 -3.71
CA GLY A 46 7.23 -11.08 -5.07
C GLY A 46 5.83 -10.49 -5.20
N ALA A 47 5.05 -10.45 -4.13
CA ALA A 47 3.71 -9.87 -4.16
C ALA A 47 3.77 -8.33 -4.27
N ARG A 48 2.83 -7.76 -5.01
CA ARG A 48 2.79 -6.32 -5.29
C ARG A 48 1.38 -5.85 -5.58
N THR A 49 1.16 -4.54 -5.44
CA THR A 49 -0.07 -3.88 -5.89
C THR A 49 -0.14 -3.83 -7.40
N ASN A 50 -1.34 -3.64 -7.94
CA ASN A 50 -1.49 -3.08 -9.28
C ASN A 50 -0.97 -1.63 -9.30
N TRP A 51 -0.81 -1.06 -10.49
CA TRP A 51 -0.68 0.38 -10.65
C TRP A 51 -1.91 1.06 -10.08
N HIS A 52 -1.74 2.15 -9.35
CA HIS A 52 -2.86 2.86 -8.74
C HIS A 52 -2.51 4.31 -8.39
N THR A 53 -3.56 5.08 -8.13
CA THR A 53 -3.45 6.47 -7.70
C THR A 53 -4.29 6.71 -6.44
N HIS A 54 -3.94 7.76 -5.71
CA HIS A 54 -4.72 8.23 -4.56
C HIS A 54 -5.08 9.70 -4.76
N PRO A 55 -6.37 10.07 -4.66
CA PRO A 55 -6.78 11.46 -4.90
C PRO A 55 -6.14 12.47 -3.94
N LEU A 56 -5.83 12.06 -2.71
CA LEU A 56 -5.20 12.91 -1.69
C LEU A 56 -3.78 12.44 -1.32
N GLY A 57 -3.17 11.59 -2.15
CA GLY A 57 -1.85 11.03 -1.88
C GLY A 57 -1.86 9.87 -0.90
N GLN A 58 -0.70 9.27 -0.73
CA GLN A 58 -0.49 8.13 0.16
C GLN A 58 0.88 8.21 0.80
N THR A 59 0.96 7.92 2.09
CA THR A 59 2.23 7.69 2.78
C THR A 59 2.33 6.23 3.18
N ILE A 60 3.44 5.58 2.84
CA ILE A 60 3.79 4.26 3.37
C ILE A 60 5.05 4.35 4.21
N HIS A 61 5.12 3.55 5.26
CA HIS A 61 6.29 3.42 6.12
C HIS A 61 6.63 1.95 6.30
N VAL A 62 7.77 1.53 5.79
CA VAL A 62 8.21 0.13 5.88
C VAL A 62 8.64 -0.16 7.31
N ILE A 63 8.04 -1.17 7.92
CA ILE A 63 8.36 -1.59 9.29
C ILE A 63 9.16 -2.89 9.33
N GLU A 64 9.10 -3.70 8.28
CA GLU A 64 9.80 -4.99 8.25
C GLU A 64 10.04 -5.45 6.81
N GLY A 65 11.19 -6.10 6.61
CA GLY A 65 11.53 -6.73 5.33
C GLY A 65 12.12 -5.79 4.30
N VAL A 66 12.07 -6.24 3.05
CA VAL A 66 12.59 -5.51 1.89
C VAL A 66 11.50 -5.46 0.81
N GLY A 67 11.26 -4.29 0.28
CA GLY A 67 10.27 -4.07 -0.77
C GLY A 67 10.82 -3.29 -1.95
N ARG A 68 9.93 -3.06 -2.90
CA ARG A 68 10.13 -2.25 -4.10
C ARG A 68 8.98 -1.28 -4.25
N ALA A 69 9.27 -0.11 -4.78
CA ALA A 69 8.28 0.89 -5.16
C ALA A 69 8.71 1.56 -6.47
N GLN A 70 7.72 1.99 -7.25
CA GLN A 70 7.98 2.71 -8.49
C GLN A 70 6.84 3.69 -8.76
N ARG A 71 7.16 4.92 -9.10
CA ARG A 71 6.22 5.84 -9.76
C ARG A 71 6.31 5.64 -11.28
N ALA A 72 5.23 5.94 -11.99
CA ALA A 72 5.25 5.93 -13.46
C ALA A 72 6.39 6.81 -13.98
N ASP A 73 7.06 6.33 -15.02
CA ASP A 73 8.21 7.00 -15.66
C ASP A 73 9.45 7.19 -14.75
N GLY A 74 9.48 6.52 -13.60
CA GLY A 74 10.62 6.52 -12.69
C GLY A 74 11.29 5.14 -12.59
N PRO A 75 12.45 5.06 -11.94
CA PRO A 75 13.11 3.79 -11.67
C PRO A 75 12.37 2.98 -10.58
N VAL A 76 12.62 1.68 -10.54
CA VAL A 76 12.23 0.85 -9.40
C VAL A 76 13.20 1.13 -8.26
N GLU A 77 12.64 1.55 -7.12
CA GLU A 77 13.41 1.84 -5.92
C GLU A 77 13.30 0.69 -4.90
N THR A 78 14.41 0.36 -4.27
CA THR A 78 14.41 -0.57 -3.14
C THR A 78 14.07 0.17 -1.85
N ILE A 79 13.11 -0.35 -1.10
CA ILE A 79 12.67 0.22 0.18
C ILE A 79 12.84 -0.82 1.29
N THR A 80 13.36 -0.38 2.43
CA THR A 80 13.68 -1.25 3.57
C THR A 80 13.08 -0.72 4.85
N ALA A 81 13.10 -1.51 5.92
CA ALA A 81 12.60 -1.08 7.23
C ALA A 81 13.15 0.30 7.63
N GLY A 82 12.26 1.20 8.03
CA GLY A 82 12.56 2.61 8.33
C GLY A 82 12.40 3.58 7.15
N THR A 83 12.23 3.07 5.93
CA THR A 83 11.96 3.93 4.76
C THR A 83 10.52 4.44 4.78
N THR A 84 10.35 5.74 4.55
CA THR A 84 9.05 6.36 4.31
C THR A 84 8.98 6.83 2.87
N VAL A 85 7.89 6.49 2.18
CA VAL A 85 7.62 6.96 0.81
C VAL A 85 6.32 7.73 0.81
N TYR A 86 6.34 8.91 0.21
CA TYR A 86 5.14 9.70 -0.05
C TYR A 86 4.86 9.72 -1.55
N PHE A 87 3.66 9.26 -1.91
CA PHE A 87 3.13 9.38 -3.27
C PHE A 87 2.17 10.57 -3.32
N GLU A 88 2.41 11.49 -4.24
CA GLU A 88 1.62 12.70 -4.38
C GLU A 88 0.21 12.41 -4.91
N PRO A 89 -0.76 13.31 -4.68
CA PRO A 89 -2.09 13.17 -5.26
C PRO A 89 -2.05 12.93 -6.77
N GLY A 90 -2.72 11.86 -7.22
CA GLY A 90 -2.78 11.50 -8.63
C GLY A 90 -1.53 10.84 -9.21
N GLU A 91 -0.47 10.66 -8.44
CA GLU A 91 0.74 9.98 -8.90
C GLU A 91 0.51 8.50 -9.09
N ASN A 92 0.65 8.01 -10.32
CA ASN A 92 0.51 6.60 -10.63
C ASN A 92 1.74 5.82 -10.17
N HIS A 93 1.54 4.83 -9.33
CA HIS A 93 2.62 4.07 -8.68
C HIS A 93 2.20 2.66 -8.33
N TRP A 94 3.18 1.87 -7.93
CA TRP A 94 2.98 0.58 -7.29
C TRP A 94 4.03 0.36 -6.20
N HIS A 95 3.74 -0.54 -5.28
CA HIS A 95 4.68 -1.02 -4.26
C HIS A 95 4.40 -2.48 -3.91
N GLY A 96 5.41 -3.14 -3.35
CA GLY A 96 5.31 -4.55 -2.97
C GLY A 96 6.59 -5.06 -2.36
N ALA A 97 6.65 -6.37 -2.13
CA ALA A 97 7.81 -7.05 -1.59
C ALA A 97 8.90 -7.24 -2.64
N ALA A 98 10.14 -7.40 -2.19
CA ALA A 98 11.24 -7.87 -3.03
C ALA A 98 11.00 -9.35 -3.44
N PRO A 99 11.72 -9.86 -4.49
CA PRO A 99 11.43 -11.18 -5.00
C PRO A 99 11.63 -12.34 -4.02
N GLN A 100 12.51 -12.18 -3.05
CA GLN A 100 12.93 -13.26 -2.15
C GLN A 100 12.65 -12.99 -0.67
N THR A 101 12.10 -11.82 -0.35
CA THR A 101 11.79 -11.41 1.02
C THR A 101 10.40 -10.81 1.10
N PHE A 102 9.71 -11.03 2.22
CA PHE A 102 8.48 -10.30 2.49
C PHE A 102 8.75 -8.82 2.80
N MET A 103 7.70 -8.03 2.76
CA MET A 103 7.73 -6.64 3.22
C MET A 103 6.42 -6.32 3.90
N THR A 104 6.51 -5.65 5.05
CA THR A 104 5.36 -5.09 5.75
C THR A 104 5.50 -3.59 5.87
N HIS A 105 4.47 -2.85 5.51
CA HIS A 105 4.43 -1.41 5.72
C HIS A 105 3.13 -0.97 6.39
N LEU A 106 3.22 0.12 7.14
CA LEU A 106 2.07 0.92 7.51
C LEU A 106 1.69 1.77 6.32
N VAL A 107 0.40 2.06 6.17
CA VAL A 107 -0.09 2.92 5.11
C VAL A 107 -1.18 3.85 5.64
N VAL A 108 -1.08 5.11 5.27
CA VAL A 108 -2.10 6.11 5.57
C VAL A 108 -2.47 6.88 4.32
N GLN A 109 -3.76 7.04 4.11
CA GLN A 109 -4.34 7.84 3.04
C GLN A 109 -5.68 8.42 3.50
N GLU A 110 -6.20 9.38 2.76
CA GLU A 110 -7.46 10.01 3.06
C GLU A 110 -8.45 9.80 1.92
N THR A 111 -9.73 9.73 2.27
CA THR A 111 -10.81 9.76 1.27
C THR A 111 -11.06 11.18 0.79
N ASP A 112 -11.39 11.34 -0.48
CA ASP A 112 -11.85 12.61 -1.02
C ASP A 112 -13.33 12.91 -0.66
N ASP A 113 -13.89 14.00 -1.19
CA ASP A 113 -15.27 14.39 -0.91
C ASP A 113 -16.30 13.38 -1.41
N ALA A 114 -15.94 12.52 -2.37
CA ALA A 114 -16.77 11.44 -2.88
C ALA A 114 -16.57 10.11 -2.12
N GLY A 115 -15.70 10.08 -1.10
CA GLY A 115 -15.38 8.88 -0.34
C GLY A 115 -14.37 7.96 -1.03
N VAL A 116 -13.69 8.43 -2.07
CA VAL A 116 -12.67 7.66 -2.80
C VAL A 116 -11.31 7.90 -2.18
N ASP A 117 -10.58 6.83 -1.91
CA ASP A 117 -9.21 6.88 -1.39
C ASP A 117 -8.17 6.24 -2.33
N VAL A 118 -8.61 5.44 -3.30
CA VAL A 118 -7.75 4.76 -4.27
C VAL A 118 -8.48 4.56 -5.60
N VAL A 119 -7.74 4.67 -6.69
CA VAL A 119 -8.19 4.32 -8.04
C VAL A 119 -7.23 3.27 -8.59
N TRP A 120 -7.74 2.05 -8.78
CA TRP A 120 -6.95 0.91 -9.23
C TRP A 120 -6.80 0.90 -10.75
N GLY A 121 -5.59 0.56 -11.19
CA GLY A 121 -5.22 0.37 -12.59
C GLY A 121 -4.81 -1.06 -12.91
N GLU A 122 -4.01 -1.20 -13.94
CA GLU A 122 -3.58 -2.50 -14.46
C GLU A 122 -2.57 -3.21 -13.54
N PRO A 123 -2.49 -4.54 -13.61
CA PRO A 123 -1.43 -5.28 -12.94
C PRO A 123 -0.04 -4.84 -13.38
N VAL A 124 0.90 -4.85 -12.44
CA VAL A 124 2.32 -4.66 -12.74
C VAL A 124 2.86 -5.94 -13.38
N THR A 125 3.34 -5.85 -14.61
CA THR A 125 3.93 -7.00 -15.31
C THR A 125 5.22 -7.46 -14.64
N ASP A 126 5.64 -8.70 -14.89
CA ASP A 126 6.91 -9.20 -14.36
C ASP A 126 8.11 -8.39 -14.86
N ALA A 127 8.06 -7.91 -16.11
CA ALA A 127 9.10 -7.03 -16.66
C ALA A 127 9.15 -5.68 -15.95
N GLN A 128 8.00 -5.06 -15.69
CA GLN A 128 7.93 -3.81 -14.92
C GLN A 128 8.42 -4.00 -13.49
N TYR A 129 8.00 -5.10 -12.86
CA TYR A 129 8.41 -5.42 -11.50
C TYR A 129 9.93 -5.67 -11.39
N ALA A 130 10.54 -6.28 -12.38
CA ALA A 130 11.98 -6.53 -12.42
C ALA A 130 12.80 -5.24 -12.58
N GLY A 131 12.25 -4.26 -13.19
CA GLY A 131 12.89 -2.95 -13.48
C GLY A 131 13.43 -2.91 -14.89
#